data_37a064a0d1acb6d6d6412a008fe52ad1
#
_entry.id   37a064a0d1acb6d6d6412a008fe52ad1
#
_cell.length_a   1.000
_cell.length_b   1.000
_cell.length_c   1.000
_cell.angle_alpha   90.00
_cell.angle_beta   90.00
_cell.angle_gamma   90.00
#
_symmetry.space_group_name_H-M   'P 1'
#
loop_
_entity.id
_entity.type
_entity.pdbx_description
1 polymer ?
#
loop_
_entity_poly.entity_id
_entity_poly.type
_entity_poly.pdbx_seq_one_letter_code
_entity_poly.pdbx_strand_id
1 'polypeptide(L)'
;MRGEVKSFADSFALKVYPANPYTHRIRMEVKVYDQNFHPVRGARVTPAEFTLGGRFARPVNVIVPFDGTTRRKVRVCTESIPFPGQSKTTTIKAQVCGKFLGERIH
;
A
#
# COMPACT_ATOMS: atom_id res chain seq x y z
N MET A 1 -0.74 -4.65 10.50
CA MET A 1 -0.51 -5.67 9.47
C MET A 1 0.97 -5.98 9.34
N ARG A 2 1.32 -7.22 9.25
CA ARG A 2 2.70 -7.67 9.17
C ARG A 2 2.74 -8.92 8.32
N GLY A 3 3.74 -9.08 7.46
CA GLY A 3 3.87 -10.26 6.62
C GLY A 3 5.27 -10.50 6.13
N GLU A 4 5.54 -11.76 5.80
CA GLU A 4 6.78 -12.19 5.16
C GLU A 4 6.43 -12.84 3.83
N VAL A 5 7.20 -12.51 2.80
CA VAL A 5 7.01 -13.04 1.45
C VAL A 5 8.34 -13.56 0.94
N LYS A 6 8.35 -14.79 0.47
CA LYS A 6 9.53 -15.40 -0.15
C LYS A 6 9.34 -15.47 -1.66
N SER A 7 10.39 -15.20 -2.40
CA SER A 7 10.33 -15.19 -3.86
C SER A 7 11.64 -15.66 -4.47
N PHE A 8 11.55 -16.38 -5.58
CA PHE A 8 12.72 -16.78 -6.37
C PHE A 8 13.06 -15.74 -7.45
N ALA A 9 12.21 -14.75 -7.65
CA ALA A 9 12.37 -13.73 -8.67
C ALA A 9 13.12 -12.50 -8.15
N ASP A 10 13.35 -11.52 -9.04
CA ASP A 10 13.99 -10.25 -8.69
C ASP A 10 13.05 -9.28 -7.97
N SER A 11 11.82 -9.67 -7.80
CA SER A 11 10.80 -8.91 -7.10
C SER A 11 9.93 -9.85 -6.28
N PHE A 12 9.21 -9.29 -5.33
CA PHE A 12 8.21 -10.05 -4.58
C PHE A 12 6.85 -9.36 -4.71
N ALA A 13 5.81 -10.18 -4.72
CA ALA A 13 4.44 -9.71 -4.82
C ALA A 13 3.71 -9.96 -3.51
N LEU A 14 2.89 -9.01 -3.14
CA LEU A 14 2.00 -9.17 -1.99
C LEU A 14 0.64 -8.58 -2.32
N LYS A 15 -0.36 -8.99 -1.57
CA LYS A 15 -1.72 -8.51 -1.74
C LYS A 15 -2.19 -7.94 -0.42
N VAL A 16 -2.72 -6.73 -0.48
CA VAL A 16 -3.31 -6.06 0.68
C VAL A 16 -4.79 -5.83 0.43
N TYR A 17 -5.55 -5.67 1.50
CA TYR A 17 -7.01 -5.50 1.43
C TYR A 17 -7.41 -4.24 2.17
N PRO A 18 -7.18 -3.06 1.58
CA PRO A 18 -7.65 -1.84 2.20
C PRO A 18 -9.17 -1.84 2.32
N ALA A 19 -9.64 -1.35 3.45
CA ALA A 19 -11.07 -1.32 3.77
C ALA A 19 -11.50 0.09 4.14
N ASN A 20 -12.71 0.44 3.75
CA ASN A 20 -13.32 1.70 4.14
C ASN A 20 -14.07 1.49 5.47
N PRO A 21 -13.60 2.08 6.59
CA PRO A 21 -14.26 1.90 7.88
C PRO A 21 -15.50 2.78 8.07
N TYR A 22 -15.75 3.69 7.13
CA TYR A 22 -16.88 4.61 7.21
C TYR A 22 -18.12 4.06 6.50
N THR A 23 -19.25 4.69 6.73
CA THR A 23 -20.50 4.34 6.04
C THR A 23 -20.65 5.06 4.71
N HIS A 24 -19.84 6.09 4.47
CA HIS A 24 -19.87 6.84 3.22
C HIS A 24 -18.68 6.45 2.34
N ARG A 25 -18.78 6.78 1.06
CA ARG A 25 -17.76 6.51 0.06
C ARG A 25 -16.52 7.37 0.32
N ILE A 26 -15.33 6.77 0.19
CA ILE A 26 -14.06 7.48 0.30
C ILE A 26 -13.13 7.14 -0.87
N ARG A 27 -12.22 8.05 -1.18
CA ARG A 27 -11.10 7.76 -2.08
C ARG A 27 -9.91 7.33 -1.27
N MET A 28 -9.17 6.35 -1.80
CA MET A 28 -7.99 5.82 -1.15
C MET A 28 -6.83 5.73 -2.12
N GLU A 29 -5.61 5.86 -1.59
CA GLU A 29 -4.37 5.69 -2.33
C GLU A 29 -3.47 4.73 -1.56
N VAL A 30 -2.82 3.82 -2.27
CA VAL A 30 -1.88 2.87 -1.68
C VAL A 30 -0.49 3.19 -2.16
N LYS A 31 0.44 3.36 -1.24
CA LYS A 31 1.84 3.68 -1.51
C LYS A 31 2.77 2.73 -0.81
N VAL A 32 3.95 2.53 -1.39
CA VAL A 32 5.00 1.68 -0.83
C VAL A 32 6.18 2.53 -0.41
N TYR A 33 6.57 2.36 0.84
CA TYR A 33 7.70 3.09 1.43
C TYR A 33 8.74 2.12 2.00
N ASP A 34 9.96 2.56 2.13
CA ASP A 34 10.98 1.85 2.89
C ASP A 34 10.81 2.08 4.39
N GLN A 35 11.75 1.58 5.19
CA GLN A 35 11.70 1.72 6.66
C GLN A 35 11.74 3.17 7.12
N ASN A 36 12.31 4.06 6.32
CA ASN A 36 12.47 5.48 6.62
C ASN A 36 11.40 6.34 5.96
N PHE A 37 10.33 5.72 5.45
CA PHE A 37 9.24 6.39 4.75
C PHE A 37 9.65 7.11 3.48
N HIS A 38 10.72 6.66 2.83
CA HIS A 38 11.07 7.11 1.49
C HIS A 38 10.32 6.24 0.47
N PRO A 39 9.75 6.82 -0.60
CA PRO A 39 9.08 6.04 -1.63
C PRO A 39 10.01 5.00 -2.22
N VAL A 40 9.50 3.77 -2.39
CA VAL A 40 10.27 2.70 -3.00
C VAL A 40 10.21 2.83 -4.51
N ARG A 41 11.38 3.02 -5.12
CA ARG A 41 11.51 3.16 -6.55
C ARG A 41 11.18 1.83 -7.25
N GLY A 42 10.39 1.88 -8.32
CA GLY A 42 10.04 0.69 -9.08
C GLY A 42 8.94 -0.17 -8.49
N ALA A 43 8.43 0.17 -7.32
CA ALA A 43 7.27 -0.55 -6.78
C ALA A 43 6.04 -0.28 -7.65
N ARG A 44 5.24 -1.32 -7.88
CA ARG A 44 4.00 -1.24 -8.67
C ARG A 44 2.82 -1.58 -7.79
N VAL A 45 1.82 -0.73 -7.82
CA VAL A 45 0.59 -0.89 -7.05
C VAL A 45 -0.59 -0.87 -8.01
N THR A 46 -1.42 -1.89 -7.98
CA THR A 46 -2.55 -2.01 -8.91
C THR A 46 -3.80 -2.44 -8.18
N PRO A 47 -4.82 -1.59 -8.12
CA PRO A 47 -4.83 -0.17 -8.47
C PRO A 47 -4.17 0.69 -7.39
N ALA A 48 -3.51 1.78 -7.78
CA ALA A 48 -2.87 2.69 -6.82
C ALA A 48 -3.86 3.64 -6.16
N GLU A 49 -4.87 4.07 -6.91
CA GLU A 49 -5.95 4.93 -6.42
C GLU A 49 -7.30 4.34 -6.79
N PHE A 50 -8.26 4.45 -5.88
CA PHE A 50 -9.59 3.90 -6.10
C PHE A 50 -10.58 4.52 -5.13
N THR A 51 -11.86 4.35 -5.44
CA THR A 51 -12.97 4.74 -4.57
C THR A 51 -13.59 3.49 -3.97
N LEU A 52 -13.81 3.49 -2.65
CA LEU A 52 -14.50 2.41 -1.96
C LEU A 52 -15.82 2.91 -1.40
N GLY A 53 -16.89 2.18 -1.66
CA GLY A 53 -18.18 2.39 -1.01
C GLY A 53 -18.08 2.13 0.48
N GLY A 54 -19.06 2.60 1.23
CA GLY A 54 -19.06 2.45 2.69
C GLY A 54 -18.94 0.99 3.11
N ARG A 55 -18.04 0.70 4.02
CA ARG A 55 -17.79 -0.64 4.59
C ARG A 55 -17.24 -1.67 3.61
N PHE A 56 -16.92 -1.27 2.38
CA PHE A 56 -16.30 -2.19 1.42
C PHE A 56 -14.79 -2.26 1.57
N ALA A 57 -14.24 -3.38 1.11
CA ALA A 57 -12.81 -3.61 0.98
C ALA A 57 -12.52 -4.13 -0.43
N ARG A 58 -11.27 -4.03 -0.87
CA ARG A 58 -10.87 -4.60 -2.16
C ARG A 58 -9.44 -5.08 -2.11
N PRO A 59 -9.07 -6.07 -2.95
CA PRO A 59 -7.68 -6.47 -3.07
C PRO A 59 -6.88 -5.43 -3.86
N VAL A 60 -5.64 -5.23 -3.44
CA VAL A 60 -4.66 -4.40 -4.15
C VAL A 60 -3.38 -5.21 -4.28
N ASN A 61 -2.87 -5.35 -5.49
CA ASN A 61 -1.64 -6.08 -5.76
C ASN A 61 -0.45 -5.13 -5.71
N VAL A 62 0.59 -5.54 -5.00
CA VAL A 62 1.80 -4.76 -4.82
C VAL A 62 2.99 -5.61 -5.26
N ILE A 63 3.82 -5.08 -6.16
CA ILE A 63 5.03 -5.73 -6.61
C ILE A 63 6.21 -4.84 -6.23
N VAL A 64 7.15 -5.41 -5.49
CA VAL A 64 8.31 -4.67 -4.97
C VAL A 64 9.59 -5.29 -5.51
N PRO A 65 10.45 -4.53 -6.21
CA PRO A 65 11.74 -5.05 -6.65
C PRO A 65 12.67 -5.21 -5.45
N PHE A 66 13.49 -6.26 -5.47
CA PHE A 66 14.52 -6.43 -4.44
C PHE A 66 15.68 -5.44 -4.61
N ASP A 67 15.87 -4.95 -5.81
CA ASP A 67 16.92 -3.96 -6.12
C ASP A 67 18.30 -4.44 -5.68
N GLY A 68 18.63 -5.70 -6.00
CA GLY A 68 19.91 -6.31 -5.69
C GLY A 68 20.07 -6.79 -4.25
N THR A 69 19.07 -6.61 -3.41
CA THR A 69 19.11 -7.10 -2.03
C THR A 69 18.51 -8.50 -1.93
N THR A 70 18.85 -9.23 -0.88
CA THR A 70 18.27 -10.54 -0.60
C THR A 70 17.13 -10.47 0.39
N ARG A 71 17.05 -9.38 1.16
CA ARG A 71 15.98 -9.11 2.11
C ARG A 71 15.61 -7.64 1.99
N ARG A 72 14.33 -7.37 1.94
CA ARG A 72 13.85 -5.99 1.84
C ARG A 72 12.62 -5.78 2.70
N LYS A 73 12.72 -4.80 3.59
CA LYS A 73 11.61 -4.40 4.45
C LYS A 73 10.91 -3.20 3.82
N VAL A 74 9.59 -3.31 3.68
CA VAL A 74 8.78 -2.22 3.12
C VAL A 74 7.56 -1.99 3.99
N ARG A 75 7.01 -0.79 3.85
CA ARG A 75 5.73 -0.41 4.43
C ARG A 75 4.75 -0.17 3.29
N VAL A 76 3.60 -0.81 3.35
CA VAL A 76 2.52 -0.55 2.41
C VAL A 76 1.47 0.25 3.15
N CYS A 77 1.28 1.48 2.70
CA CYS A 77 0.44 2.44 3.39
C CYS A 77 -0.81 2.76 2.57
N THR A 78 -1.94 2.72 3.23
CA THR A 78 -3.22 3.13 2.66
C THR A 78 -3.58 4.50 3.24
N GLU A 79 -3.84 5.46 2.38
CA GLU A 79 -4.22 6.81 2.78
C GLU A 79 -5.58 7.15 2.20
N SER A 80 -6.43 7.81 3.01
CA SER A 80 -7.62 8.43 2.47
C SER A 80 -7.25 9.76 1.83
N ILE A 81 -7.82 10.03 0.65
CA ILE A 81 -7.58 11.27 -0.07
C ILE A 81 -8.90 11.99 -0.30
N PRO A 82 -8.91 13.34 -0.30
CA PRO A 82 -10.15 14.09 -0.51
C PRO A 82 -10.64 13.94 -1.94
N PHE A 83 -11.97 13.98 -2.13
CA PHE A 83 -12.54 14.11 -3.45
C PHE A 83 -12.21 15.47 -4.05
N PRO A 84 -12.12 15.59 -5.38
CA PRO A 84 -11.94 16.88 -6.02
C PRO A 84 -13.01 17.87 -5.56
N GLY A 85 -12.60 19.07 -5.19
CA GLY A 85 -13.51 20.11 -4.74
C GLY A 85 -13.80 20.12 -3.25
N GLN A 86 -13.34 19.13 -2.49
CA GLN A 86 -13.49 19.13 -1.05
C GLN A 86 -12.48 20.08 -0.40
N SER A 87 -12.91 20.71 0.70
CA SER A 87 -12.05 21.59 1.46
C SER A 87 -10.95 20.80 2.15
N LYS A 88 -9.70 21.23 1.97
CA LYS A 88 -8.55 20.60 2.61
C LYS A 88 -8.53 20.81 4.13
N THR A 89 -9.22 21.83 4.62
CA THR A 89 -9.21 22.16 6.04
C THR A 89 -10.06 21.23 6.89
N THR A 90 -10.99 20.49 6.26
CA THR A 90 -11.89 19.58 6.96
C THR A 90 -11.51 18.12 6.77
N THR A 91 -10.48 17.83 5.96
CA THR A 91 -10.10 16.45 5.65
C THR A 91 -8.94 16.02 6.52
N ILE A 92 -9.19 15.05 7.40
CA ILE A 92 -8.13 14.40 8.16
C ILE A 92 -7.65 13.23 7.32
N LYS A 93 -6.37 13.25 6.95
CA LYS A 93 -5.77 12.10 6.28
C LYS A 93 -5.59 10.98 7.29
N ALA A 94 -6.29 9.88 7.07
CA ALA A 94 -6.04 8.65 7.81
C ALA A 94 -5.04 7.82 7.03
N GLN A 95 -3.93 7.44 7.67
CA GLN A 95 -2.93 6.57 7.09
C GLN A 95 -2.79 5.31 7.92
N VAL A 96 -2.88 4.16 7.27
CA VAL A 96 -2.68 2.86 7.89
C VAL A 96 -1.60 2.14 7.11
N CYS A 97 -0.53 1.74 7.80
CA CYS A 97 0.60 1.06 7.18
C CYS A 97 0.76 -0.36 7.70
N GLY A 98 1.01 -1.30 6.78
CA GLY A 98 1.45 -2.63 7.11
C GLY A 98 2.94 -2.77 6.86
N LYS A 99 3.63 -3.57 7.67
CA LYS A 99 5.05 -3.86 7.51
C LYS A 99 5.22 -5.23 6.88
N PHE A 100 6.06 -5.30 5.85
CA PHE A 100 6.30 -6.54 5.12
C PHE A 100 7.80 -6.75 4.90
N LEU A 101 8.21 -8.01 4.97
CA LEU A 101 9.56 -8.42 4.69
C LEU A 101 9.54 -9.32 3.46
N GLY A 102 10.24 -8.90 2.40
CA GLY A 102 10.50 -9.74 1.24
C GLY A 102 11.84 -10.43 1.39
N GLU A 103 11.91 -11.72 1.08
CA GLU A 103 13.13 -12.50 1.13
C GLU A 103 13.31 -13.24 -0.18
N ARG A 104 14.48 -13.03 -0.80
CA ARG A 104 14.82 -13.70 -2.05
C ARG A 104 15.46 -15.05 -1.73
N ILE A 105 14.90 -16.08 -2.31
CA ILE A 105 15.40 -17.45 -2.18
C ILE A 105 16.24 -17.80 -3.41
N HIS A 106 17.40 -18.39 -3.15
CA HIS A 106 18.31 -18.83 -4.22
C HIS A 106 18.19 -20.32 -4.49
#